data_7ac755b8a49a607fa110502afaa3c71b
#
_entry.id   7ac755b8a49a607fa110502afaa3c71b
#
_cell.length_a   1.000
_cell.length_b   1.000
_cell.length_c   1.000
_cell.angle_alpha   90.00
_cell.angle_beta   90.00
_cell.angle_gamma   90.00
#
_symmetry.space_group_name_H-M   'P 1'
#
loop_
_entity.id
_entity.type
_entity.pdbx_description
1 polymer ?
#
loop_
_entity_poly.entity_id
_entity_poly.type
_entity_poly.pdbx_seq_one_letter_code
_entity_poly.pdbx_strand_id
1 'polypeptide(L)'
;YRLVKTGSYYFLSRPRRFGKSLLISTLDAYFRGEKELFKGLAIEKLEKDWVQRPVLHIDLNIGKYDAPDSLDKILNEALVKWESVFGTGAGESTLALRFKGVVERAYKQSGQRVAILIDEYDKPLLQAIGNEELQREYRNTLKPFYGVLKTMDGCIQFAMLTGVTKFGKVSVFSDLNNLEDLSMWNEYVTLCGVSNQEIHENLEEELHEFAKVQNMTYDEVNAELGKWYDGYHFTHNSIGIYNPFSLLNAFKRKDFGNYWFETGTPTYLVELLKRNHYDLERMANEETSSDVLNSIYGDEQPIPVIFQSGYLTIKSYDKEFGLY
;
A
#
# COMPACT_ATOMS: atom_id res chain seq x y z
N TYR A 1 -6.25 -1.03 15.34
CA TYR A 1 -6.13 -1.87 16.55
C TYR A 1 -6.25 -3.36 16.21
N ARG A 2 -7.32 -3.77 15.50
CA ARG A 2 -7.55 -5.19 15.19
C ARG A 2 -6.39 -5.82 14.43
N LEU A 3 -5.86 -5.21 13.36
CA LEU A 3 -4.70 -5.69 12.62
C LEU A 3 -3.52 -6.07 13.52
N VAL A 4 -3.17 -5.20 14.46
CA VAL A 4 -2.00 -5.42 15.34
C VAL A 4 -2.23 -6.44 16.45
N LYS A 5 -3.49 -6.87 16.69
CA LYS A 5 -3.84 -7.85 17.73
C LYS A 5 -4.16 -9.24 17.18
N THR A 6 -4.65 -9.35 15.93
CA THR A 6 -5.20 -10.62 15.40
C THR A 6 -4.28 -11.37 14.46
N GLY A 7 -3.39 -10.69 13.77
CA GLY A 7 -2.49 -11.32 12.81
C GLY A 7 -1.08 -10.76 12.89
N SER A 8 -0.21 -11.25 12.02
CA SER A 8 1.22 -10.92 12.08
C SER A 8 1.77 -10.37 10.76
N TYR A 9 1.34 -10.92 9.63
CA TYR A 9 1.94 -10.61 8.32
C TYR A 9 0.86 -10.18 7.35
N TYR A 10 0.94 -8.96 6.88
CA TYR A 10 -0.07 -8.36 6.01
C TYR A 10 0.53 -7.74 4.75
N PHE A 11 -0.22 -7.87 3.68
CA PHE A 11 0.01 -7.20 2.42
C PHE A 11 -1.18 -6.32 2.08
N LEU A 12 -0.92 -5.10 1.60
CA LEU A 12 -1.95 -4.18 1.13
C LEU A 12 -1.54 -3.48 -0.16
N SER A 13 -2.26 -3.72 -1.24
CA SER A 13 -2.19 -2.84 -2.41
C SER A 13 -3.34 -1.84 -2.40
N ARG A 14 -3.02 -0.59 -2.67
CA ARG A 14 -3.96 0.51 -2.88
C ARG A 14 -3.41 1.43 -3.96
N PRO A 15 -4.26 2.06 -4.75
CA PRO A 15 -3.82 3.05 -5.72
C PRO A 15 -2.97 4.14 -5.09
N ARG A 16 -2.27 4.90 -5.93
CA ARG A 16 -1.51 6.06 -5.47
C ARG A 16 -2.44 7.06 -4.79
N ARG A 17 -1.92 7.78 -3.78
CA ARG A 17 -2.64 8.84 -3.06
C ARG A 17 -3.79 8.37 -2.16
N PHE A 18 -3.90 7.08 -1.88
CA PHE A 18 -4.90 6.53 -0.95
C PHE A 18 -4.46 6.52 0.53
N GLY A 19 -3.25 6.94 0.86
CA GLY A 19 -2.80 7.05 2.25
C GLY A 19 -2.00 5.85 2.78
N LYS A 20 -1.43 5.00 1.91
CA LYS A 20 -0.58 3.86 2.32
C LYS A 20 0.56 4.27 3.24
N SER A 21 1.34 5.27 2.83
CA SER A 21 2.47 5.77 3.63
C SER A 21 2.03 6.37 4.97
N LEU A 22 0.81 6.96 5.03
CA LEU A 22 0.22 7.40 6.30
C LEU A 22 -0.11 6.22 7.20
N LEU A 23 -0.65 5.13 6.64
CA LEU A 23 -0.87 3.89 7.38
C LEU A 23 0.44 3.34 7.94
N ILE A 24 1.49 3.28 7.11
CA ILE A 24 2.83 2.81 7.53
C ILE A 24 3.39 3.69 8.65
N SER A 25 3.33 5.02 8.54
CA SER A 25 3.80 5.93 9.59
C SER A 25 2.97 5.82 10.87
N THR A 26 1.66 5.58 10.76
CA THR A 26 0.78 5.33 11.91
C THR A 26 1.15 4.03 12.64
N LEU A 27 1.46 2.97 11.89
CA LEU A 27 1.94 1.70 12.46
C LEU A 27 3.33 1.86 13.09
N ASP A 28 4.23 2.64 12.48
CA ASP A 28 5.54 2.97 13.03
C ASP A 28 5.39 3.64 14.42
N ALA A 29 4.59 4.70 14.48
CA ALA A 29 4.31 5.42 15.74
C ALA A 29 3.66 4.50 16.80
N TYR A 30 2.70 3.64 16.39
CA TYR A 30 2.06 2.69 17.27
C TYR A 30 3.07 1.72 17.90
N PHE A 31 3.92 1.09 17.09
CA PHE A 31 4.91 0.12 17.59
C PHE A 31 6.07 0.78 18.36
N ARG A 32 6.34 2.07 18.14
CA ARG A 32 7.25 2.85 19.00
C ARG A 32 6.62 3.27 20.32
N GLY A 33 5.32 3.03 20.50
CA GLY A 33 4.60 3.41 21.73
C GLY A 33 4.36 4.92 21.86
N GLU A 34 4.29 5.65 20.76
CA GLU A 34 4.08 7.11 20.72
C GLU A 34 2.63 7.48 21.01
N LYS A 35 2.15 7.11 22.19
CA LYS A 35 0.74 7.20 22.63
C LYS A 35 0.12 8.59 22.41
N GLU A 36 0.88 9.65 22.58
CA GLU A 36 0.37 11.03 22.48
C GLU A 36 -0.17 11.36 21.08
N LEU A 37 0.36 10.70 20.01
CA LEU A 37 -0.13 10.88 18.64
C LEU A 37 -1.52 10.27 18.42
N PHE A 38 -1.95 9.40 19.31
CA PHE A 38 -3.24 8.68 19.23
C PHE A 38 -4.32 9.25 20.15
N LYS A 39 -4.02 10.38 20.79
CA LYS A 39 -4.95 11.03 21.71
C LYS A 39 -6.22 11.48 20.98
N GLY A 40 -7.37 11.15 21.55
CA GLY A 40 -8.68 11.43 20.95
C GLY A 40 -9.13 10.40 19.90
N LEU A 41 -8.25 9.50 19.44
CA LEU A 41 -8.61 8.45 18.50
C LEU A 41 -9.18 7.21 19.23
N ALA A 42 -10.00 6.42 18.54
CA ALA A 42 -10.62 5.22 19.10
C ALA A 42 -9.61 4.25 19.72
N ILE A 43 -8.42 4.13 19.14
CA ILE A 43 -7.36 3.23 19.63
C ILE A 43 -6.85 3.61 21.02
N GLU A 44 -6.91 4.88 21.42
CA GLU A 44 -6.52 5.32 22.76
C GLU A 44 -7.31 4.59 23.86
N LYS A 45 -8.59 4.31 23.60
CA LYS A 45 -9.47 3.59 24.53
C LYS A 45 -9.30 2.07 24.47
N LEU A 46 -8.87 1.55 23.32
CA LEU A 46 -8.73 0.12 23.05
C LEU A 46 -7.38 -0.44 23.49
N GLU A 47 -6.29 0.33 23.24
CA GLU A 47 -4.94 -0.08 23.60
C GLU A 47 -4.60 0.34 25.03
N LYS A 48 -4.12 -0.60 25.84
CA LYS A 48 -3.78 -0.36 27.25
C LYS A 48 -2.28 -0.40 27.50
N ASP A 49 -1.57 -1.26 26.75
CA ASP A 49 -0.21 -1.62 27.10
C ASP A 49 0.83 -0.72 26.41
N TRP A 50 0.52 -0.22 25.22
CA TRP A 50 1.42 0.65 24.41
C TRP A 50 2.86 0.15 24.40
N VAL A 51 3.03 -1.16 24.12
CA VAL A 51 4.33 -1.83 24.16
C VAL A 51 5.25 -1.26 23.11
N GLN A 52 6.39 -0.71 23.54
CA GLN A 52 7.44 -0.25 22.63
C GLN A 52 8.20 -1.43 22.03
N ARG A 53 8.31 -1.45 20.69
CA ARG A 53 8.99 -2.48 19.93
C ARG A 53 10.04 -1.87 19.00
N PRO A 54 11.11 -2.58 18.67
CA PRO A 54 11.97 -2.19 17.56
C PRO A 54 11.16 -2.14 16.28
N VAL A 55 11.30 -1.07 15.52
CA VAL A 55 10.65 -0.91 14.19
C VAL A 55 11.72 -0.83 13.12
N LEU A 56 11.64 -1.74 12.15
CA LEU A 56 12.48 -1.74 10.97
C LEU A 56 11.62 -1.30 9.78
N HIS A 57 11.77 -0.05 9.39
CA HIS A 57 10.98 0.58 8.34
C HIS A 57 11.83 0.86 7.10
N ILE A 58 11.39 0.39 5.94
CA ILE A 58 11.95 0.69 4.62
C ILE A 58 10.89 1.37 3.77
N ASP A 59 11.23 2.51 3.19
CA ASP A 59 10.48 3.14 2.11
C ASP A 59 11.24 2.97 0.79
N LEU A 60 10.73 2.13 -0.12
CA LEU A 60 11.34 1.91 -1.42
C LEU A 60 10.96 3.00 -2.45
N ASN A 61 10.18 4.01 -2.07
CA ASN A 61 9.84 5.11 -2.95
C ASN A 61 11.00 6.11 -3.15
N ILE A 62 11.99 6.11 -2.29
CA ILE A 62 13.12 7.07 -2.31
C ILE A 62 14.09 6.87 -3.47
N GLY A 63 14.07 5.68 -4.09
CA GLY A 63 15.07 5.29 -5.10
C GLY A 63 14.65 5.54 -6.54
N LYS A 64 15.68 5.69 -7.39
CA LYS A 64 15.58 5.53 -8.84
C LYS A 64 16.17 4.16 -9.19
N TYR A 65 15.35 3.32 -9.81
CA TYR A 65 15.67 1.93 -10.10
C TYR A 65 16.00 1.74 -11.59
N ASP A 66 17.11 2.30 -12.04
CA ASP A 66 17.55 2.30 -13.44
C ASP A 66 18.87 1.56 -13.69
N ALA A 67 19.49 1.03 -12.65
CA ALA A 67 20.73 0.26 -12.72
C ALA A 67 20.68 -0.98 -11.81
N PRO A 68 21.43 -2.04 -12.11
CA PRO A 68 21.42 -3.30 -11.35
C PRO A 68 21.64 -3.13 -9.86
N ASP A 69 22.52 -2.24 -9.46
CA ASP A 69 22.91 -2.00 -8.07
C ASP A 69 22.02 -0.96 -7.33
N SER A 70 21.04 -0.37 -8.02
CA SER A 70 20.18 0.68 -7.42
C SER A 70 19.41 0.18 -6.21
N LEU A 71 18.82 -1.01 -6.31
CA LEU A 71 18.09 -1.63 -5.21
C LEU A 71 19.03 -2.00 -4.04
N ASP A 72 20.17 -2.57 -4.35
CA ASP A 72 21.15 -3.00 -3.33
C ASP A 72 21.65 -1.81 -2.52
N LYS A 73 21.86 -0.65 -3.16
CA LYS A 73 22.25 0.59 -2.47
C LYS A 73 21.22 1.05 -1.45
N ILE A 74 19.91 1.01 -1.82
CA ILE A 74 18.82 1.44 -0.94
C ILE A 74 18.67 0.48 0.24
N LEU A 75 18.68 -0.82 -0.02
CA LEU A 75 18.62 -1.82 1.04
C LEU A 75 19.85 -1.74 1.96
N ASN A 76 21.03 -1.51 1.39
CA ASN A 76 22.25 -1.31 2.16
C ASN A 76 22.18 -0.07 3.07
N GLU A 77 21.63 1.04 2.59
CA GLU A 77 21.45 2.26 3.40
C GLU A 77 20.53 1.99 4.61
N ALA A 78 19.41 1.30 4.39
CA ALA A 78 18.52 0.90 5.47
C ALA A 78 19.23 -0.01 6.50
N LEU A 79 19.99 -1.00 6.01
CA LEU A 79 20.74 -1.90 6.87
C LEU A 79 21.81 -1.17 7.68
N VAL A 80 22.59 -0.28 7.07
CA VAL A 80 23.61 0.53 7.77
C VAL A 80 22.97 1.35 8.89
N LYS A 81 21.80 1.97 8.63
CA LYS A 81 21.05 2.70 9.65
C LYS A 81 20.63 1.80 10.82
N TRP A 82 20.14 0.61 10.57
CA TRP A 82 19.74 -0.33 11.64
C TRP A 82 20.95 -0.94 12.36
N GLU A 83 22.01 -1.24 11.62
CA GLU A 83 23.26 -1.74 12.18
C GLU A 83 23.95 -0.72 13.10
N SER A 84 23.78 0.59 12.84
CA SER A 84 24.27 1.63 13.74
C SER A 84 23.58 1.61 15.11
N VAL A 85 22.35 1.07 15.17
CA VAL A 85 21.57 0.95 16.41
C VAL A 85 21.77 -0.42 17.07
N PHE A 86 21.68 -1.51 16.27
CA PHE A 86 21.64 -2.88 16.78
C PHE A 86 22.99 -3.62 16.64
N GLY A 87 23.99 -3.00 16.00
CA GLY A 87 25.29 -3.61 15.73
C GLY A 87 25.33 -4.50 14.50
N THR A 88 26.52 -5.03 14.22
CA THR A 88 26.83 -5.94 13.10
C THR A 88 27.24 -7.31 13.61
N GLY A 89 27.11 -8.35 12.78
CA GLY A 89 27.53 -9.71 13.09
C GLY A 89 28.64 -10.23 12.15
N ALA A 90 29.48 -11.14 12.63
CA ALA A 90 30.47 -11.81 11.82
C ALA A 90 29.78 -12.75 10.82
N GLY A 91 30.24 -12.75 9.54
CA GLY A 91 29.70 -13.63 8.50
C GLY A 91 28.41 -13.13 7.81
N GLU A 92 27.94 -11.94 8.12
CA GLU A 92 26.80 -11.29 7.47
C GLU A 92 27.22 -10.69 6.10
N SER A 93 27.51 -11.56 5.13
CA SER A 93 28.09 -11.17 3.83
C SER A 93 27.09 -10.73 2.78
N THR A 94 25.79 -10.96 2.97
CA THR A 94 24.74 -10.59 2.03
C THR A 94 23.68 -9.69 2.70
N LEU A 95 22.92 -8.94 1.88
CA LEU A 95 21.83 -8.08 2.40
C LEU A 95 20.82 -8.89 3.24
N ALA A 96 20.46 -10.10 2.81
CA ALA A 96 19.56 -10.98 3.53
C ALA A 96 20.14 -11.45 4.88
N LEU A 97 21.42 -11.83 4.92
CA LEU A 97 22.07 -12.26 6.18
C LEU A 97 22.23 -11.08 7.15
N ARG A 98 22.55 -9.91 6.67
CA ARG A 98 22.60 -8.68 7.48
C ARG A 98 21.22 -8.35 8.05
N PHE A 99 20.16 -8.40 7.22
CA PHE A 99 18.79 -8.15 7.67
C PHE A 99 18.38 -9.17 8.74
N LYS A 100 18.65 -10.47 8.52
CA LYS A 100 18.44 -11.52 9.52
C LYS A 100 19.14 -11.20 10.84
N GLY A 101 20.42 -10.84 10.78
CA GLY A 101 21.20 -10.50 11.96
C GLY A 101 20.68 -9.27 12.71
N VAL A 102 20.25 -8.24 11.97
CA VAL A 102 19.61 -7.05 12.57
C VAL A 102 18.34 -7.42 13.31
N VAL A 103 17.42 -8.21 12.70
CA VAL A 103 16.17 -8.66 13.34
C VAL A 103 16.46 -9.44 14.62
N GLU A 104 17.42 -10.37 14.58
CA GLU A 104 17.81 -11.18 15.73
C GLU A 104 18.37 -10.33 16.87
N ARG A 105 19.29 -9.41 16.57
CA ARG A 105 19.89 -8.50 17.57
C ARG A 105 18.89 -7.53 18.15
N ALA A 106 18.02 -6.93 17.31
CA ALA A 106 16.96 -6.05 17.76
C ALA A 106 16.03 -6.74 18.77
N TYR A 107 15.62 -7.99 18.48
CA TYR A 107 14.84 -8.81 19.40
C TYR A 107 15.59 -9.11 20.70
N LYS A 108 16.84 -9.57 20.62
CA LYS A 108 17.64 -9.94 21.81
C LYS A 108 17.93 -8.73 22.73
N GLN A 109 18.22 -7.57 22.15
CA GLN A 109 18.54 -6.36 22.90
C GLN A 109 17.32 -5.72 23.57
N SER A 110 16.17 -5.73 22.88
CA SER A 110 14.95 -5.11 23.42
C SER A 110 14.11 -6.06 24.28
N GLY A 111 14.27 -7.38 24.13
CA GLY A 111 13.37 -8.38 24.70
C GLY A 111 11.97 -8.38 24.05
N GLN A 112 11.76 -7.60 22.98
CA GLN A 112 10.49 -7.41 22.30
C GLN A 112 10.60 -7.86 20.85
N ARG A 113 9.57 -8.58 20.34
CA ARG A 113 9.47 -8.92 18.92
C ARG A 113 9.41 -7.66 18.07
N VAL A 114 10.06 -7.72 16.91
CA VAL A 114 10.28 -6.61 15.98
C VAL A 114 9.02 -6.36 15.13
N ALA A 115 8.73 -5.10 14.83
CA ALA A 115 7.79 -4.72 13.77
C ALA A 115 8.56 -4.39 12.49
N ILE A 116 8.13 -4.92 11.35
CA ILE A 116 8.74 -4.69 10.03
C ILE A 116 7.73 -4.00 9.14
N LEU A 117 8.09 -2.83 8.61
CA LEU A 117 7.22 -2.01 7.78
C LEU A 117 7.93 -1.73 6.44
N ILE A 118 7.30 -2.12 5.33
CA ILE A 118 7.86 -1.96 3.99
C ILE A 118 6.86 -1.20 3.13
N ASP A 119 7.19 0.03 2.76
CA ASP A 119 6.35 0.85 1.87
C ASP A 119 6.83 0.75 0.42
N GLU A 120 5.87 0.72 -0.53
CA GLU A 120 6.09 0.68 -1.98
C GLU A 120 6.99 -0.50 -2.43
N TYR A 121 6.73 -1.71 -1.92
CA TYR A 121 7.52 -2.93 -2.20
C TYR A 121 7.71 -3.22 -3.69
N ASP A 122 6.74 -2.85 -4.52
CA ASP A 122 6.69 -3.11 -5.95
C ASP A 122 7.41 -2.04 -6.80
N LYS A 123 7.80 -0.93 -6.22
CA LYS A 123 8.44 0.20 -6.92
C LYS A 123 9.68 -0.19 -7.73
N PRO A 124 10.63 -1.00 -7.21
CA PRO A 124 11.79 -1.42 -7.99
C PRO A 124 11.38 -2.20 -9.24
N LEU A 125 10.45 -3.14 -9.10
CA LEU A 125 9.99 -3.98 -10.19
C LEU A 125 9.16 -3.21 -11.22
N LEU A 126 8.32 -2.27 -10.76
CA LEU A 126 7.52 -1.42 -11.65
C LEU A 126 8.38 -0.48 -12.49
N GLN A 127 9.47 0.07 -11.93
CA GLN A 127 10.39 0.92 -12.69
C GLN A 127 11.26 0.13 -13.67
N ALA A 128 11.46 -1.16 -13.41
CA ALA A 128 12.20 -2.06 -14.30
C ALA A 128 11.32 -2.70 -15.40
N ILE A 129 10.02 -2.36 -15.47
CA ILE A 129 9.16 -2.84 -16.57
C ILE A 129 9.79 -2.40 -17.90
N GLY A 130 9.96 -3.39 -18.78
CA GLY A 130 10.61 -3.16 -20.04
C GLY A 130 12.07 -3.60 -20.10
N ASN A 131 12.65 -3.95 -18.96
CA ASN A 131 13.99 -4.49 -18.85
C ASN A 131 13.95 -5.80 -18.03
N GLU A 132 13.81 -6.93 -18.73
CA GLU A 132 13.63 -8.25 -18.09
C GLU A 132 14.88 -8.66 -17.28
N GLU A 133 16.08 -8.27 -17.74
CA GLU A 133 17.31 -8.56 -17.01
C GLU A 133 17.34 -7.84 -15.68
N LEU A 134 17.02 -6.54 -15.66
CA LEU A 134 16.96 -5.74 -14.46
C LEU A 134 15.86 -6.24 -13.49
N GLN A 135 14.70 -6.60 -14.02
CA GLN A 135 13.63 -7.21 -13.20
C GLN A 135 14.08 -8.52 -12.55
N ARG A 136 14.80 -9.37 -13.30
CA ARG A 136 15.32 -10.63 -12.77
C ARG A 136 16.30 -10.38 -11.64
N GLU A 137 17.21 -9.42 -11.80
CA GLU A 137 18.17 -9.05 -10.75
C GLU A 137 17.48 -8.55 -9.49
N TYR A 138 16.51 -7.64 -9.63
CA TYR A 138 15.77 -7.15 -8.48
C TYR A 138 14.97 -8.26 -7.78
N ARG A 139 14.36 -9.19 -8.52
CA ARG A 139 13.71 -10.37 -7.91
C ARG A 139 14.71 -11.24 -7.15
N ASN A 140 15.89 -11.42 -7.69
CA ASN A 140 16.95 -12.22 -7.03
C ASN A 140 17.45 -11.57 -5.73
N THR A 141 17.46 -10.25 -5.63
CA THR A 141 17.77 -9.51 -4.40
C THR A 141 16.59 -9.52 -3.42
N LEU A 142 15.36 -9.22 -3.88
CA LEU A 142 14.18 -9.09 -3.02
C LEU A 142 13.74 -10.41 -2.41
N LYS A 143 13.76 -11.52 -3.19
CA LYS A 143 13.28 -12.82 -2.71
C LYS A 143 14.00 -13.31 -1.45
N PRO A 144 15.34 -13.41 -1.40
CA PRO A 144 16.02 -13.81 -0.17
C PRO A 144 15.92 -12.77 0.94
N PHE A 145 15.84 -11.47 0.60
CA PHE A 145 15.66 -10.40 1.57
C PHE A 145 14.34 -10.53 2.32
N TYR A 146 13.22 -10.69 1.61
CA TYR A 146 11.92 -10.89 2.24
C TYR A 146 11.76 -12.30 2.83
N GLY A 147 12.50 -13.30 2.36
CA GLY A 147 12.54 -14.63 2.95
C GLY A 147 12.97 -14.64 4.43
N VAL A 148 13.65 -13.58 4.87
CA VAL A 148 14.01 -13.35 6.28
C VAL A 148 12.75 -13.26 7.16
N LEU A 149 11.65 -12.71 6.65
CA LEU A 149 10.38 -12.61 7.39
C LEU A 149 9.92 -13.98 7.88
N LYS A 150 10.00 -15.00 7.02
CA LYS A 150 9.67 -16.39 7.39
C LYS A 150 10.71 -17.01 8.33
N THR A 151 11.99 -16.82 8.00
CA THR A 151 13.08 -17.43 8.76
C THR A 151 13.13 -16.89 10.21
N MET A 152 12.74 -15.64 10.42
CA MET A 152 12.78 -14.95 11.71
C MET A 152 11.40 -14.79 12.37
N ASP A 153 10.43 -15.61 11.99
CA ASP A 153 9.04 -15.54 12.50
C ASP A 153 8.96 -15.45 14.03
N GLY A 154 9.76 -16.24 14.74
CA GLY A 154 9.83 -16.20 16.21
C GLY A 154 10.29 -14.85 16.81
N CYS A 155 10.97 -14.01 16.03
CA CYS A 155 11.48 -12.70 16.44
C CYS A 155 10.59 -11.54 15.94
N ILE A 156 9.61 -11.81 15.06
CA ILE A 156 8.77 -10.78 14.44
C ILE A 156 7.38 -10.80 15.09
N GLN A 157 6.89 -9.64 15.48
CA GLN A 157 5.54 -9.44 15.99
C GLN A 157 4.56 -9.14 14.86
N PHE A 158 5.02 -8.34 13.90
CA PHE A 158 4.16 -7.77 12.89
C PHE A 158 4.99 -7.41 11.65
N ALA A 159 4.46 -7.67 10.48
CA ALA A 159 5.00 -7.17 9.22
C ALA A 159 3.88 -6.63 8.33
N MET A 160 4.08 -5.44 7.77
CA MET A 160 3.17 -4.81 6.82
C MET A 160 3.93 -4.42 5.58
N LEU A 161 3.48 -4.92 4.42
CA LEU A 161 4.03 -4.58 3.13
C LEU A 161 2.96 -3.85 2.33
N THR A 162 3.28 -2.66 1.82
CA THR A 162 2.36 -1.90 0.96
C THR A 162 2.93 -1.71 -0.43
N GLY A 163 2.04 -1.57 -1.41
CA GLY A 163 2.39 -1.27 -2.79
C GLY A 163 1.21 -0.70 -3.57
N VAL A 164 1.47 -0.31 -4.81
CA VAL A 164 0.41 0.12 -5.73
C VAL A 164 -0.25 -1.10 -6.37
N THR A 165 0.54 -2.10 -6.74
CA THR A 165 0.08 -3.28 -7.46
C THR A 165 0.52 -4.56 -6.75
N LYS A 166 0.05 -5.70 -7.25
CA LYS A 166 0.53 -7.03 -6.84
C LYS A 166 1.66 -7.55 -7.76
N PHE A 167 2.19 -6.68 -8.60
CA PHE A 167 3.24 -7.02 -9.56
C PHE A 167 4.49 -7.58 -8.85
N GLY A 168 4.93 -8.74 -9.31
CA GLY A 168 6.06 -9.45 -8.69
C GLY A 168 5.75 -10.15 -7.36
N LYS A 169 4.55 -10.03 -6.80
CA LYS A 169 4.17 -10.62 -5.49
C LYS A 169 4.49 -12.11 -5.43
N VAL A 170 4.07 -12.92 -6.42
CA VAL A 170 4.36 -14.38 -6.41
C VAL A 170 5.84 -14.67 -6.50
N SER A 171 6.57 -13.98 -7.37
CA SER A 171 7.99 -14.25 -7.56
C SER A 171 8.86 -13.87 -6.36
N VAL A 172 8.40 -12.87 -5.59
CA VAL A 172 9.15 -12.32 -4.44
C VAL A 172 8.71 -12.95 -3.12
N PHE A 173 7.41 -13.25 -2.98
CA PHE A 173 6.81 -13.77 -1.74
C PHE A 173 6.37 -15.22 -1.82
N SER A 174 6.80 -15.99 -2.83
CA SER A 174 6.43 -17.40 -3.00
C SER A 174 6.64 -18.27 -1.75
N ASP A 175 7.59 -17.89 -0.92
CA ASP A 175 7.96 -18.62 0.28
C ASP A 175 7.25 -18.09 1.55
N LEU A 176 6.49 -16.99 1.47
CA LEU A 176 5.74 -16.39 2.58
C LEU A 176 4.27 -16.84 2.56
N ASN A 177 4.02 -18.07 3.03
CA ASN A 177 2.67 -18.66 3.01
C ASN A 177 1.72 -18.03 4.05
N ASN A 178 2.26 -17.28 5.02
CA ASN A 178 1.52 -16.62 6.10
C ASN A 178 1.22 -15.15 5.84
N LEU A 179 1.48 -14.65 4.62
CA LEU A 179 1.22 -13.26 4.23
C LEU A 179 -0.25 -13.10 3.82
N GLU A 180 -1.05 -12.46 4.67
CA GLU A 180 -2.46 -12.18 4.43
C GLU A 180 -2.64 -10.95 3.53
N ASP A 181 -3.37 -11.12 2.44
CA ASP A 181 -3.64 -10.05 1.48
C ASP A 181 -4.96 -9.34 1.81
N LEU A 182 -4.86 -8.13 2.34
CA LEU A 182 -6.00 -7.32 2.73
C LEU A 182 -6.66 -6.55 1.58
N SER A 183 -6.06 -6.56 0.39
CA SER A 183 -6.41 -5.63 -0.69
C SER A 183 -7.87 -5.75 -1.17
N MET A 184 -8.41 -6.97 -1.21
CA MET A 184 -9.80 -7.23 -1.59
C MET A 184 -10.62 -7.88 -0.46
N TRP A 185 -10.23 -7.66 0.79
CA TRP A 185 -10.94 -8.18 1.94
C TRP A 185 -11.98 -7.15 2.44
N ASN A 186 -13.27 -7.53 2.41
CA ASN A 186 -14.39 -6.63 2.71
C ASN A 186 -14.26 -5.86 4.03
N GLU A 187 -13.68 -6.50 5.06
CA GLU A 187 -13.48 -5.89 6.37
C GLU A 187 -12.49 -4.71 6.35
N TYR A 188 -11.59 -4.66 5.36
CA TYR A 188 -10.52 -3.66 5.25
C TYR A 188 -10.66 -2.74 4.03
N VAL A 189 -11.85 -2.67 3.41
CA VAL A 189 -12.08 -1.79 2.25
C VAL A 189 -11.87 -0.33 2.58
N THR A 190 -12.19 0.10 3.81
CA THR A 190 -11.98 1.47 4.30
C THR A 190 -10.57 1.71 4.83
N LEU A 191 -9.72 0.68 4.88
CA LEU A 191 -8.33 0.85 5.25
C LEU A 191 -7.58 1.55 4.12
N CYS A 192 -7.18 2.78 4.32
CA CYS A 192 -6.72 3.73 3.32
C CYS A 192 -7.86 4.19 2.39
N GLY A 193 -8.02 5.47 2.26
CA GLY A 193 -9.14 6.12 1.57
C GLY A 193 -10.05 6.82 2.57
N VAL A 194 -11.13 7.40 2.09
CA VAL A 194 -12.17 8.07 2.90
C VAL A 194 -13.52 7.61 2.42
N SER A 195 -14.39 7.18 3.32
CA SER A 195 -15.78 6.86 3.01
C SER A 195 -16.67 8.09 3.08
N ASN A 196 -17.84 8.05 2.44
CA ASN A 196 -18.82 9.13 2.55
C ASN A 196 -19.26 9.36 4.01
N GLN A 197 -19.39 8.29 4.79
CA GLN A 197 -19.70 8.39 6.21
C GLN A 197 -18.63 9.19 6.97
N GLU A 198 -17.36 8.92 6.72
CA GLU A 198 -16.26 9.65 7.38
C GLU A 198 -16.21 11.14 6.99
N ILE A 199 -16.64 11.49 5.78
CA ILE A 199 -16.79 12.90 5.38
C ILE A 199 -17.81 13.58 6.28
N HIS A 200 -19.00 13.00 6.44
CA HIS A 200 -20.07 13.57 7.29
C HIS A 200 -19.67 13.60 8.77
N GLU A 201 -18.93 12.61 9.27
CA GLU A 201 -18.52 12.54 10.68
C GLU A 201 -17.36 13.50 11.02
N ASN A 202 -16.47 13.78 10.07
CA ASN A 202 -15.22 14.47 10.38
C ASN A 202 -14.98 15.76 9.58
N LEU A 203 -15.72 16.01 8.50
CA LEU A 203 -15.53 17.15 7.59
C LEU A 203 -16.86 17.90 7.31
N GLU A 204 -17.82 17.82 8.24
CA GLU A 204 -19.14 18.44 8.06
C GLU A 204 -19.04 19.96 7.93
N GLU A 205 -18.22 20.60 8.77
CA GLU A 205 -18.02 22.06 8.73
C GLU A 205 -17.41 22.50 7.39
N GLU A 206 -16.38 21.79 6.92
CA GLU A 206 -15.72 22.02 5.64
C GLU A 206 -16.69 21.80 4.46
N LEU A 207 -17.60 20.84 4.56
CA LEU A 207 -18.60 20.56 3.55
C LEU A 207 -19.61 21.72 3.46
N HIS A 208 -20.07 22.27 4.60
CA HIS A 208 -20.91 23.45 4.65
C HIS A 208 -20.21 24.69 4.09
N GLU A 209 -18.95 24.90 4.40
CA GLU A 209 -18.15 26.00 3.81
C GLU A 209 -18.01 25.86 2.30
N PHE A 210 -17.76 24.64 1.82
CA PHE A 210 -17.64 24.36 0.39
C PHE A 210 -18.96 24.67 -0.35
N ALA A 211 -20.08 24.20 0.20
CA ALA A 211 -21.41 24.48 -0.32
C ALA A 211 -21.67 25.99 -0.45
N LYS A 212 -21.33 26.77 0.58
CA LYS A 212 -21.46 28.22 0.56
C LYS A 212 -20.60 28.88 -0.53
N VAL A 213 -19.36 28.47 -0.70
CA VAL A 213 -18.45 29.03 -1.72
C VAL A 213 -18.93 28.72 -3.14
N GLN A 214 -19.43 27.51 -3.37
CA GLN A 214 -19.94 27.08 -4.67
C GLN A 214 -21.37 27.56 -4.95
N ASN A 215 -22.02 28.22 -3.98
CA ASN A 215 -23.42 28.63 -4.06
C ASN A 215 -24.36 27.42 -4.33
N MET A 216 -24.07 26.32 -3.67
CA MET A 216 -24.80 25.05 -3.73
C MET A 216 -25.37 24.70 -2.37
N THR A 217 -26.35 23.82 -2.32
CA THR A 217 -26.80 23.22 -1.06
C THR A 217 -25.79 22.17 -0.57
N TYR A 218 -25.88 21.80 0.70
CA TYR A 218 -25.09 20.74 1.30
C TYR A 218 -25.19 19.41 0.52
N ASP A 219 -26.42 19.01 0.17
CA ASP A 219 -26.67 17.77 -0.55
C ASP A 219 -26.13 17.81 -1.98
N GLU A 220 -26.23 18.96 -2.65
CA GLU A 220 -25.67 19.14 -4.00
C GLU A 220 -24.14 19.03 -4.00
N VAL A 221 -23.45 19.65 -3.04
CA VAL A 221 -21.98 19.52 -2.94
C VAL A 221 -21.58 18.10 -2.62
N ASN A 222 -22.27 17.42 -1.68
CA ASN A 222 -21.98 16.05 -1.36
C ASN A 222 -22.19 15.11 -2.57
N ALA A 223 -23.29 15.30 -3.31
CA ALA A 223 -23.55 14.56 -4.54
C ALA A 223 -22.49 14.81 -5.62
N GLU A 224 -22.04 16.08 -5.75
CA GLU A 224 -21.01 16.45 -6.73
C GLU A 224 -19.63 15.88 -6.32
N LEU A 225 -19.26 15.92 -5.03
CA LEU A 225 -18.06 15.24 -4.53
C LEU A 225 -18.09 13.74 -4.87
N GLY A 226 -19.27 13.11 -4.73
CA GLY A 226 -19.46 11.71 -5.13
C GLY A 226 -19.15 11.47 -6.59
N LYS A 227 -19.67 12.30 -7.49
CA LYS A 227 -19.40 12.18 -8.94
C LYS A 227 -17.93 12.37 -9.31
N TRP A 228 -17.22 13.26 -8.61
CA TRP A 228 -15.84 13.59 -8.93
C TRP A 228 -14.82 12.65 -8.30
N TYR A 229 -15.05 12.18 -7.06
CA TYR A 229 -14.00 11.57 -6.26
C TYR A 229 -14.38 10.25 -5.62
N ASP A 230 -15.68 9.92 -5.52
CA ASP A 230 -16.16 8.61 -5.10
C ASP A 230 -16.27 7.68 -6.31
N GLY A 231 -16.14 6.40 -6.06
CA GLY A 231 -16.36 5.41 -7.10
C GLY A 231 -15.26 4.38 -7.20
N TYR A 232 -14.26 4.41 -6.33
CA TYR A 232 -13.31 3.33 -6.28
C TYR A 232 -13.82 2.21 -5.38
N HIS A 233 -14.18 1.09 -5.99
CA HIS A 233 -14.64 -0.10 -5.31
C HIS A 233 -13.54 -1.16 -5.30
N PHE A 234 -13.10 -1.56 -4.09
CA PHE A 234 -12.07 -2.59 -3.92
C PHE A 234 -12.62 -4.01 -3.97
N THR A 235 -13.91 -4.18 -3.67
CA THR A 235 -14.63 -5.46 -3.72
C THR A 235 -16.04 -5.26 -4.23
N HIS A 236 -16.71 -6.34 -4.62
CA HIS A 236 -18.10 -6.29 -5.10
C HIS A 236 -19.13 -5.82 -4.06
N ASN A 237 -18.81 -5.94 -2.79
CA ASN A 237 -19.68 -5.51 -1.69
C ASN A 237 -19.19 -4.19 -1.05
N SER A 238 -18.14 -3.57 -1.60
CA SER A 238 -17.59 -2.37 -0.98
C SER A 238 -18.47 -1.16 -1.28
N ILE A 239 -18.54 -0.27 -0.30
CA ILE A 239 -18.94 1.11 -0.53
C ILE A 239 -17.92 1.80 -1.43
N GLY A 240 -18.31 2.87 -2.10
CA GLY A 240 -17.39 3.75 -2.81
C GLY A 240 -16.40 4.40 -1.85
N ILE A 241 -15.16 4.47 -2.26
CA ILE A 241 -14.07 5.05 -1.47
C ILE A 241 -13.48 6.23 -2.22
N TYR A 242 -13.47 7.38 -1.56
CA TYR A 242 -12.89 8.62 -2.07
C TYR A 242 -11.35 8.55 -2.05
N ASN A 243 -10.74 9.05 -3.11
CA ASN A 243 -9.30 9.29 -3.09
C ASN A 243 -8.98 10.46 -2.14
N PRO A 244 -8.24 10.25 -1.04
CA PRO A 244 -8.01 11.28 -0.03
C PRO A 244 -7.31 12.52 -0.58
N PHE A 245 -6.35 12.34 -1.51
CA PHE A 245 -5.62 13.46 -2.08
C PHE A 245 -6.54 14.39 -2.89
N SER A 246 -7.40 13.82 -3.73
CA SER A 246 -8.35 14.59 -4.52
C SER A 246 -9.38 15.28 -3.63
N LEU A 247 -9.94 14.53 -2.69
CA LEU A 247 -10.93 15.02 -1.73
C LEU A 247 -10.40 16.20 -0.91
N LEU A 248 -9.23 16.04 -0.29
CA LEU A 248 -8.62 17.10 0.54
C LEU A 248 -8.22 18.34 -0.27
N ASN A 249 -7.80 18.17 -1.55
CA ASN A 249 -7.56 19.32 -2.42
C ASN A 249 -8.86 20.05 -2.79
N ALA A 250 -9.95 19.34 -3.04
CA ALA A 250 -11.26 19.93 -3.29
C ALA A 250 -11.72 20.75 -2.08
N PHE A 251 -11.65 20.19 -0.88
CA PHE A 251 -11.98 20.91 0.36
C PHE A 251 -11.09 22.13 0.58
N LYS A 252 -9.77 22.00 0.38
CA LYS A 252 -8.82 23.10 0.56
C LYS A 252 -9.05 24.25 -0.43
N ARG A 253 -9.32 23.92 -1.69
CA ARG A 253 -9.52 24.92 -2.77
C ARG A 253 -10.95 25.40 -2.88
N LYS A 254 -11.90 24.67 -2.24
CA LYS A 254 -13.35 24.87 -2.40
C LYS A 254 -13.77 24.81 -3.87
N ASP A 255 -13.15 23.91 -4.64
CA ASP A 255 -13.34 23.76 -6.08
C ASP A 255 -13.24 22.29 -6.51
N PHE A 256 -13.94 21.93 -7.59
CA PHE A 256 -13.91 20.61 -8.18
C PHE A 256 -12.85 20.56 -9.29
N GLY A 257 -12.01 19.51 -9.30
CA GLY A 257 -10.94 19.38 -10.28
C GLY A 257 -10.33 17.99 -10.34
N ASN A 258 -9.62 17.70 -11.42
CA ASN A 258 -8.97 16.42 -11.67
C ASN A 258 -7.62 16.27 -10.93
N TYR A 259 -7.61 16.53 -9.63
CA TYR A 259 -6.37 16.59 -8.82
C TYR A 259 -5.53 15.32 -8.85
N TRP A 260 -6.17 14.16 -9.00
CA TRP A 260 -5.45 12.89 -9.08
C TRP A 260 -4.58 12.79 -10.34
N PHE A 261 -5.11 13.26 -11.48
CA PHE A 261 -4.40 13.23 -12.77
C PHE A 261 -3.27 14.25 -12.86
N GLU A 262 -3.30 15.34 -12.09
CA GLU A 262 -2.22 16.33 -12.04
C GLU A 262 -0.86 15.73 -11.65
N THR A 263 -0.86 14.57 -11.00
CA THR A 263 0.36 13.87 -10.56
C THR A 263 1.03 13.02 -11.64
N GLY A 264 0.48 13.02 -12.87
CA GLY A 264 0.99 12.30 -14.04
C GLY A 264 0.65 10.81 -14.05
N THR A 265 0.42 10.26 -15.25
CA THR A 265 0.25 8.83 -15.47
C THR A 265 1.58 8.11 -15.24
N PRO A 266 1.62 7.01 -14.47
CA PRO A 266 2.85 6.27 -14.25
C PRO A 266 3.46 5.75 -15.56
N THR A 267 4.75 5.95 -15.75
CA THR A 267 5.46 5.54 -16.97
C THR A 267 5.27 4.04 -17.25
N TYR A 268 5.31 3.20 -16.21
CA TYR A 268 5.12 1.76 -16.36
C TYR A 268 3.76 1.40 -16.97
N LEU A 269 2.70 2.14 -16.62
CA LEU A 269 1.36 1.91 -17.15
C LEU A 269 1.29 2.27 -18.64
N VAL A 270 1.92 3.38 -19.02
CA VAL A 270 2.01 3.80 -20.43
C VAL A 270 2.77 2.75 -21.25
N GLU A 271 3.88 2.24 -20.73
CA GLU A 271 4.66 1.19 -21.38
C GLU A 271 3.87 -0.12 -21.50
N LEU A 272 3.14 -0.50 -20.45
CA LEU A 272 2.30 -1.70 -20.44
C LEU A 272 1.19 -1.63 -21.52
N LEU A 273 0.49 -0.51 -21.60
CA LEU A 273 -0.56 -0.29 -22.60
C LEU A 273 -0.01 -0.29 -24.04
N LYS A 274 1.13 0.36 -24.27
CA LYS A 274 1.80 0.37 -25.57
C LYS A 274 2.20 -1.02 -26.06
N ARG A 275 2.78 -1.84 -25.18
CA ARG A 275 3.23 -3.19 -25.50
C ARG A 275 2.09 -4.11 -25.88
N ASN A 276 0.98 -4.03 -25.19
CA ASN A 276 -0.15 -4.93 -25.37
C ASN A 276 -1.14 -4.42 -26.43
N HIS A 277 -0.93 -3.24 -27.03
CA HIS A 277 -1.85 -2.64 -28.03
C HIS A 277 -3.31 -2.65 -27.57
N TYR A 278 -3.57 -2.39 -26.30
CA TYR A 278 -4.87 -2.56 -25.69
C TYR A 278 -5.85 -1.45 -26.10
N ASP A 279 -7.07 -1.87 -26.42
CA ASP A 279 -8.20 -0.97 -26.65
C ASP A 279 -8.80 -0.56 -25.31
N LEU A 280 -8.62 0.70 -24.94
CA LEU A 280 -9.08 1.27 -23.66
C LEU A 280 -10.61 1.32 -23.55
N GLU A 281 -11.31 1.52 -24.68
CA GLU A 281 -12.77 1.59 -24.71
C GLU A 281 -13.37 0.19 -24.49
N ARG A 282 -12.78 -0.83 -25.10
CA ARG A 282 -13.14 -2.23 -24.86
C ARG A 282 -12.89 -2.61 -23.40
N MET A 283 -11.74 -2.25 -22.86
CA MET A 283 -11.34 -2.59 -21.49
C MET A 283 -12.30 -2.02 -20.43
N ALA A 284 -12.83 -0.81 -20.64
CA ALA A 284 -13.76 -0.17 -19.71
C ALA A 284 -15.12 -0.89 -19.60
N ASN A 285 -15.41 -1.83 -20.50
CA ASN A 285 -16.64 -2.60 -20.55
C ASN A 285 -16.38 -4.12 -20.54
N GLU A 286 -15.17 -4.55 -20.22
CA GLU A 286 -14.80 -5.97 -20.19
C GLU A 286 -15.22 -6.60 -18.87
N GLU A 287 -15.87 -7.76 -18.93
CA GLU A 287 -16.19 -8.58 -17.77
C GLU A 287 -14.97 -9.40 -17.37
N THR A 288 -14.70 -9.47 -16.07
CA THR A 288 -13.54 -10.17 -15.56
C THR A 288 -13.82 -10.83 -14.20
N SER A 289 -13.06 -11.85 -13.83
CA SER A 289 -13.21 -12.53 -12.54
C SER A 289 -12.40 -11.86 -11.43
N SER A 290 -12.76 -12.18 -10.16
CA SER A 290 -11.99 -11.76 -9.00
C SER A 290 -10.54 -12.24 -9.05
N ASP A 291 -10.33 -13.44 -9.61
CA ASP A 291 -8.99 -14.03 -9.74
C ASP A 291 -8.13 -13.23 -10.71
N VAL A 292 -8.71 -12.74 -11.79
CA VAL A 292 -8.02 -11.85 -12.74
C VAL A 292 -7.71 -10.51 -12.10
N LEU A 293 -8.70 -9.83 -11.48
CA LEU A 293 -8.47 -8.53 -10.79
C LEU A 293 -7.42 -8.64 -9.68
N ASN A 294 -7.40 -9.78 -9.01
CA ASN A 294 -6.47 -10.09 -7.93
C ASN A 294 -5.15 -10.68 -8.41
N SER A 295 -5.03 -10.91 -9.72
CA SER A 295 -3.87 -11.58 -10.29
C SER A 295 -2.60 -10.73 -10.22
N ILE A 296 -1.50 -11.41 -10.37
CA ILE A 296 -0.14 -10.93 -10.19
C ILE A 296 0.56 -10.76 -11.54
N TYR A 297 -0.09 -11.24 -12.60
CA TYR A 297 0.46 -11.28 -13.94
C TYR A 297 0.17 -9.97 -14.67
N GLY A 298 1.16 -9.07 -14.73
CA GLY A 298 1.05 -7.76 -15.37
C GLY A 298 1.54 -7.70 -16.81
N ASP A 299 2.37 -8.66 -17.25
CA ASP A 299 3.02 -8.55 -18.55
C ASP A 299 2.10 -8.99 -19.71
N GLU A 300 1.19 -9.95 -19.49
CA GLU A 300 0.27 -10.46 -20.51
C GLU A 300 -1.16 -9.92 -20.38
N GLN A 301 -1.57 -9.48 -19.20
CA GLN A 301 -2.91 -8.96 -18.93
C GLN A 301 -2.83 -7.61 -18.19
N PRO A 302 -3.06 -6.48 -18.85
CA PRO A 302 -2.94 -5.16 -18.24
C PRO A 302 -4.07 -4.83 -17.26
N ILE A 303 -5.24 -5.47 -17.35
CA ILE A 303 -6.42 -5.17 -16.52
C ILE A 303 -6.11 -5.19 -15.03
N PRO A 304 -5.45 -6.23 -14.45
CA PRO A 304 -5.13 -6.23 -13.03
C PRO A 304 -4.28 -5.03 -12.60
N VAL A 305 -3.26 -4.70 -13.37
CA VAL A 305 -2.36 -3.59 -13.07
C VAL A 305 -3.08 -2.25 -13.16
N ILE A 306 -3.95 -2.08 -14.17
CA ILE A 306 -4.73 -0.86 -14.38
C ILE A 306 -5.75 -0.68 -13.26
N PHE A 307 -6.47 -1.76 -12.87
CA PHE A 307 -7.38 -1.75 -11.73
C PHE A 307 -6.64 -1.44 -10.42
N GLN A 308 -5.59 -2.19 -10.09
CA GLN A 308 -4.82 -2.00 -8.86
C GLN A 308 -4.17 -0.62 -8.77
N SER A 309 -3.84 -0.03 -9.93
CA SER A 309 -3.30 1.34 -10.02
C SER A 309 -4.36 2.43 -9.90
N GLY A 310 -5.66 2.08 -9.90
CA GLY A 310 -6.77 3.01 -9.71
C GLY A 310 -7.31 3.67 -10.97
N TYR A 311 -6.98 3.16 -12.15
CA TYR A 311 -7.52 3.67 -13.43
C TYR A 311 -8.78 2.93 -13.90
N LEU A 312 -9.08 1.79 -13.29
CA LEU A 312 -10.36 1.08 -13.42
C LEU A 312 -10.94 0.86 -12.04
N THR A 313 -12.27 0.78 -11.97
CA THR A 313 -13.00 0.42 -10.75
C THR A 313 -14.05 -0.63 -11.06
N ILE A 314 -14.54 -1.33 -10.05
CA ILE A 314 -15.65 -2.28 -10.18
C ILE A 314 -16.93 -1.49 -10.38
N LYS A 315 -17.63 -1.74 -11.50
CA LYS A 315 -18.90 -1.10 -11.84
C LYS A 315 -20.10 -1.92 -11.34
N SER A 316 -20.01 -3.23 -11.49
CA SER A 316 -21.08 -4.16 -11.12
C SER A 316 -20.48 -5.54 -10.83
N TYR A 317 -21.27 -6.42 -10.24
CA TYR A 317 -20.90 -7.80 -9.99
C TYR A 317 -22.05 -8.73 -10.29
N ASP A 318 -21.82 -9.67 -11.19
CA ASP A 318 -22.73 -10.76 -11.46
C ASP A 318 -22.46 -11.92 -10.50
N LYS A 319 -23.42 -12.19 -9.60
CA LYS A 319 -23.28 -13.25 -8.58
C LYS A 319 -23.41 -14.65 -9.17
N GLU A 320 -24.11 -14.80 -10.30
CA GLU A 320 -24.35 -16.10 -10.93
C GLU A 320 -23.06 -16.61 -11.61
N PHE A 321 -22.34 -15.72 -12.28
CA PHE A 321 -21.12 -16.07 -13.00
C PHE A 321 -19.84 -15.67 -12.26
N GLY A 322 -19.93 -14.93 -11.16
CA GLY A 322 -18.77 -14.46 -10.40
C GLY A 322 -17.92 -13.42 -11.16
N LEU A 323 -18.55 -12.63 -12.02
CA LEU A 323 -17.89 -11.65 -12.88
C LEU A 323 -18.13 -10.21 -12.41
N TYR A 324 -17.11 -9.37 -12.60
CA TYR A 324 -17.10 -7.94 -12.31
C TYR A 324 -17.24 -7.14 -13.57
#